data_f2790205e56431a899f64b0c4b600bec
#
_entry.id   f2790205e56431a899f64b0c4b600bec
#
_cell.length_a   1.000
_cell.length_b   1.000
_cell.length_c   1.000
_cell.angle_alpha   90.00
_cell.angle_beta   90.00
_cell.angle_gamma   90.00
#
_symmetry.space_group_name_H-M   'P 1'
#
loop_
_entity.id
_entity.type
_entity.pdbx_description
1 polymer ?
#
loop_
_entity_poly.entity_id
_entity_poly.type
_entity_poly.pdbx_seq_one_letter_code
_entity_poly.pdbx_strand_id
1 'polypeptide(L)'
;MELLEYQAKELFKMVGIPILPAQAIKDSRQIKQLQIPYPVVLKSQVRSGGRGKAGGVRFVANTIDAIAAARTIFNLSILGEYPEVILAEAHYNTEREFFLAIVLDYDLQCPVLLGSAYGGMNVDSLLANLQQVVVDTDFSLFYARRLAASMGLSGQLICSVSDIIAKMYRLFIERDLNLIEINPLGVNTQGKLMALDGKITINDSALNRQPIINSLSFSEYQKQNKDSWSQNRDNLNDAGWYWLNWRNKTGKIATICNSFDLALLTWDLLNQNKVSPACGVVINDSKSDFSCNSPIYQQRLRQILTEFESIEGLEAILIDVWETEAISRDIVKTIAEYIQSNVRSTLHSQTEETREDLPTPSNGSSIQSKQQNIAPEVERIRPKFILRLLSKNDAAEIDPDWFLGSNLGNLPQIEDTLYIYSGLEPAIERAIAFS
;
A
#
# COMPACT_ATOMS: atom_id res chain seq x y z
N MET A 1 -6.92 -0.38 -1.44
CA MET A 1 -6.58 0.80 -0.56
C MET A 1 -7.79 1.18 0.26
N GLU A 2 -7.64 1.43 1.57
CA GLU A 2 -8.71 1.90 2.46
C GLU A 2 -8.64 3.42 2.62
N LEU A 3 -9.79 4.10 2.43
CA LEU A 3 -9.91 5.55 2.61
C LEU A 3 -10.18 5.89 4.08
N LEU A 4 -9.75 7.08 4.51
CA LEU A 4 -10.18 7.66 5.78
C LEU A 4 -11.66 8.09 5.70
N GLU A 5 -12.36 8.13 6.83
CA GLU A 5 -13.80 8.44 6.89
C GLU A 5 -14.15 9.78 6.18
N TYR A 6 -13.37 10.83 6.39
CA TYR A 6 -13.66 12.11 5.75
C TYR A 6 -13.51 12.06 4.22
N GLN A 7 -12.57 11.24 3.69
CA GLN A 7 -12.41 10.99 2.26
C GLN A 7 -13.59 10.18 1.70
N ALA A 8 -14.05 9.16 2.43
CA ALA A 8 -15.24 8.41 2.08
C ALA A 8 -16.49 9.32 2.03
N LYS A 9 -16.63 10.25 2.98
CA LYS A 9 -17.74 11.22 3.01
C LYS A 9 -17.73 12.21 1.83
N GLU A 10 -16.57 12.61 1.32
CA GLU A 10 -16.52 13.41 0.09
C GLU A 10 -17.08 12.62 -1.09
N LEU A 11 -16.79 11.33 -1.21
CA LEU A 11 -17.37 10.48 -2.25
C LEU A 11 -18.90 10.29 -2.05
N PHE A 12 -19.35 10.14 -0.81
CA PHE A 12 -20.80 10.09 -0.50
C PHE A 12 -21.53 11.34 -0.96
N LYS A 13 -20.95 12.51 -0.69
CA LYS A 13 -21.48 13.80 -1.11
C LYS A 13 -21.63 13.90 -2.63
N MET A 14 -20.66 13.38 -3.39
CA MET A 14 -20.69 13.41 -4.86
C MET A 14 -21.89 12.68 -5.47
N VAL A 15 -22.33 11.58 -4.83
CA VAL A 15 -23.50 10.81 -5.29
C VAL A 15 -24.81 11.20 -4.57
N GLY A 16 -24.77 12.21 -3.71
CA GLY A 16 -25.94 12.72 -3.00
C GLY A 16 -26.42 11.83 -1.85
N ILE A 17 -25.52 11.04 -1.24
CA ILE A 17 -25.78 10.43 0.07
C ILE A 17 -25.69 11.53 1.13
N PRO A 18 -26.72 11.69 1.99
CA PRO A 18 -26.72 12.75 2.98
C PRO A 18 -25.63 12.52 4.04
N ILE A 19 -24.81 13.55 4.26
CA ILE A 19 -23.77 13.62 5.27
C ILE A 19 -23.93 14.86 6.13
N LEU A 20 -23.35 14.85 7.32
CA LEU A 20 -23.36 16.02 8.22
C LEU A 20 -22.29 17.04 7.81
N PRO A 21 -22.48 18.32 8.17
CA PRO A 21 -21.41 19.31 8.11
C PRO A 21 -20.22 18.82 8.95
N ALA A 22 -19.03 18.80 8.34
CA ALA A 22 -17.83 18.31 8.96
C ALA A 22 -16.62 19.16 8.56
N GLN A 23 -15.60 19.20 9.42
CA GLN A 23 -14.34 19.90 9.19
C GLN A 23 -13.16 19.03 9.63
N ALA A 24 -12.20 18.84 8.73
CA ALA A 24 -10.94 18.13 9.03
C ALA A 24 -10.01 19.05 9.83
N ILE A 25 -9.48 18.54 10.95
CA ILE A 25 -8.59 19.24 11.88
C ILE A 25 -7.25 18.52 11.92
N LYS A 26 -6.17 19.22 11.57
CA LYS A 26 -4.80 18.67 11.56
C LYS A 26 -3.97 19.11 12.80
N ASP A 27 -4.45 20.09 13.54
CA ASP A 27 -3.82 20.59 14.76
C ASP A 27 -4.92 21.01 15.76
N SER A 28 -4.74 20.69 17.04
CA SER A 28 -5.72 21.01 18.08
C SER A 28 -6.03 22.50 18.21
N ARG A 29 -5.13 23.38 17.76
CA ARG A 29 -5.35 24.84 17.71
C ARG A 29 -6.42 25.25 16.72
N GLN A 30 -6.62 24.47 15.64
CA GLN A 30 -7.65 24.73 14.62
C GLN A 30 -9.09 24.57 15.16
N ILE A 31 -9.26 23.90 16.31
CA ILE A 31 -10.55 23.79 17.01
C ILE A 31 -11.16 25.19 17.31
N LYS A 32 -10.33 26.21 17.56
CA LYS A 32 -10.78 27.59 17.78
C LYS A 32 -11.39 28.22 16.51
N GLN A 33 -11.15 27.64 15.35
CA GLN A 33 -11.60 28.11 14.04
C GLN A 33 -12.70 27.22 13.45
N LEU A 34 -13.33 26.35 14.28
CA LEU A 34 -14.45 25.53 13.85
C LEU A 34 -15.61 26.41 13.39
N GLN A 35 -16.08 26.13 12.15
CA GLN A 35 -17.25 26.80 11.57
C GLN A 35 -18.56 26.04 11.86
N ILE A 36 -18.45 24.87 12.51
CA ILE A 36 -19.59 24.03 12.85
C ILE A 36 -20.04 24.38 14.27
N PRO A 37 -21.36 24.62 14.47
CA PRO A 37 -21.88 24.92 15.80
C PRO A 37 -21.81 23.69 16.71
N TYR A 38 -21.56 23.94 17.99
CA TYR A 38 -21.63 22.91 19.03
C TYR A 38 -23.08 22.48 19.32
N PRO A 39 -23.31 21.22 19.72
CA PRO A 39 -22.34 20.18 20.01
C PRO A 39 -21.76 19.52 18.75
N VAL A 40 -20.50 19.06 18.83
CA VAL A 40 -19.83 18.34 17.76
C VAL A 40 -19.29 17.00 18.24
N VAL A 41 -19.06 16.08 17.30
CA VAL A 41 -18.38 14.82 17.53
C VAL A 41 -16.99 14.89 16.89
N LEU A 42 -15.94 14.67 17.68
CA LEU A 42 -14.58 14.55 17.20
C LEU A 42 -14.25 13.08 16.96
N LYS A 43 -13.78 12.76 15.76
CA LYS A 43 -13.50 11.39 15.33
C LYS A 43 -12.06 11.28 14.84
N SER A 44 -11.27 10.40 15.44
CA SER A 44 -9.93 10.06 14.96
C SER A 44 -10.00 9.53 13.53
N GLN A 45 -9.09 9.96 12.68
CA GLN A 45 -8.99 9.48 11.31
C GLN A 45 -7.79 8.52 11.20
N VAL A 46 -8.09 7.23 11.35
CA VAL A 46 -7.15 6.10 11.17
C VAL A 46 -7.82 5.05 10.30
N ARG A 47 -7.03 4.25 9.60
CA ARG A 47 -7.56 3.18 8.73
C ARG A 47 -8.06 1.98 9.51
N SER A 48 -7.51 1.77 10.69
CA SER A 48 -7.92 0.68 11.58
C SER A 48 -9.34 0.86 12.13
N GLY A 49 -10.07 -0.25 12.28
CA GLY A 49 -11.40 -0.27 12.90
C GLY A 49 -11.35 -0.10 14.43
N GLY A 50 -12.54 0.01 15.07
CA GLY A 50 -12.64 0.03 16.53
C GLY A 50 -12.34 1.38 17.19
N ARG A 51 -12.29 2.47 16.43
CA ARG A 51 -12.03 3.85 16.88
C ARG A 51 -12.86 4.26 18.10
N GLY A 52 -14.15 3.95 18.08
CA GLY A 52 -15.06 4.26 19.20
C GLY A 52 -14.67 3.55 20.49
N LYS A 53 -14.39 2.26 20.43
CA LYS A 53 -13.96 1.45 21.60
C LYS A 53 -12.60 1.91 22.18
N ALA A 54 -11.70 2.35 21.29
CA ALA A 54 -10.41 2.87 21.69
C ALA A 54 -10.47 4.30 22.28
N GLY A 55 -11.65 4.97 22.27
CA GLY A 55 -11.79 6.35 22.73
C GLY A 55 -11.44 7.41 21.69
N GLY A 56 -11.29 7.02 20.43
CA GLY A 56 -11.02 7.90 19.29
C GLY A 56 -12.26 8.67 18.79
N VAL A 57 -13.44 8.48 19.40
CA VAL A 57 -14.67 9.22 19.13
C VAL A 57 -15.12 9.92 20.42
N ARG A 58 -15.26 11.26 20.37
CA ARG A 58 -15.61 12.08 21.53
C ARG A 58 -16.71 13.08 21.18
N PHE A 59 -17.79 13.05 21.96
CA PHE A 59 -18.81 14.10 21.96
C PHE A 59 -18.32 15.28 22.80
N VAL A 60 -18.45 16.50 22.28
CA VAL A 60 -18.02 17.73 22.94
C VAL A 60 -19.06 18.84 22.76
N ALA A 61 -19.36 19.54 23.85
CA ALA A 61 -20.42 20.56 23.90
C ALA A 61 -19.88 21.99 23.74
N ASN A 62 -18.57 22.21 23.87
CA ASN A 62 -17.94 23.53 23.80
C ASN A 62 -16.49 23.47 23.34
N THR A 63 -15.91 24.64 23.05
CA THR A 63 -14.55 24.77 22.51
C THR A 63 -13.46 24.29 23.48
N ILE A 64 -13.64 24.47 24.80
CA ILE A 64 -12.63 24.09 25.79
C ILE A 64 -12.51 22.58 25.83
N ASP A 65 -13.64 21.88 25.96
CA ASP A 65 -13.69 20.41 25.95
C ASP A 65 -13.19 19.86 24.60
N ALA A 66 -13.51 20.52 23.49
CA ALA A 66 -13.06 20.13 22.16
C ALA A 66 -11.52 20.20 22.01
N ILE A 67 -10.87 21.23 22.53
CA ILE A 67 -9.40 21.35 22.52
C ILE A 67 -8.76 20.23 23.35
N ALA A 68 -9.30 19.98 24.55
CA ALA A 68 -8.81 18.90 25.42
C ALA A 68 -8.98 17.52 24.77
N ALA A 69 -10.17 17.25 24.22
CA ALA A 69 -10.46 16.00 23.51
C ALA A 69 -9.58 15.83 22.27
N ALA A 70 -9.37 16.88 21.46
CA ALA A 70 -8.51 16.81 20.28
C ALA A 70 -7.06 16.47 20.63
N ARG A 71 -6.51 17.08 21.68
CA ARG A 71 -5.15 16.75 22.17
C ARG A 71 -5.05 15.29 22.59
N THR A 72 -6.06 14.77 23.28
CA THR A 72 -6.11 13.37 23.70
C THR A 72 -6.16 12.45 22.48
N ILE A 73 -7.02 12.76 21.48
CA ILE A 73 -7.18 11.95 20.27
C ILE A 73 -5.90 11.94 19.42
N PHE A 74 -5.21 13.07 19.22
CA PHE A 74 -3.96 13.11 18.46
C PHE A 74 -2.83 12.28 19.08
N ASN A 75 -2.86 12.09 20.41
CA ASN A 75 -1.89 11.25 21.13
C ASN A 75 -2.38 9.83 21.40
N LEU A 76 -3.54 9.44 20.84
CA LEU A 76 -4.14 8.13 21.05
C LEU A 76 -3.65 7.17 19.96
N SER A 77 -2.92 6.13 20.33
CA SER A 77 -2.59 5.03 19.43
C SER A 77 -3.78 4.09 19.30
N ILE A 78 -4.23 3.86 18.08
CA ILE A 78 -5.32 2.92 17.75
C ILE A 78 -4.72 1.84 16.85
N LEU A 79 -4.56 0.63 17.38
CA LEU A 79 -3.89 -0.50 16.71
C LEU A 79 -2.51 -0.14 16.11
N GLY A 80 -1.75 0.68 16.81
CA GLY A 80 -0.42 1.12 16.39
C GLY A 80 -0.40 2.37 15.51
N GLU A 81 -1.56 2.89 15.08
CA GLU A 81 -1.66 4.11 14.29
C GLU A 81 -2.03 5.32 15.17
N TYR A 82 -1.36 6.45 14.95
CA TYR A 82 -1.73 7.75 15.53
C TYR A 82 -2.48 8.58 14.48
N PRO A 83 -3.64 9.19 14.80
CA PRO A 83 -4.37 10.00 13.84
C PRO A 83 -3.61 11.30 13.53
N GLU A 84 -3.38 11.58 12.26
CA GLU A 84 -2.87 12.87 11.78
C GLU A 84 -3.98 13.89 11.57
N VAL A 85 -5.21 13.40 11.45
CA VAL A 85 -6.41 14.20 11.22
C VAL A 85 -7.49 13.78 12.20
N ILE A 86 -8.23 14.75 12.71
CA ILE A 86 -9.48 14.56 13.43
C ILE A 86 -10.60 15.13 12.57
N LEU A 87 -11.69 14.40 12.39
CA LEU A 87 -12.91 14.91 11.79
C LEU A 87 -13.79 15.49 12.89
N ALA A 88 -14.01 16.80 12.87
CA ALA A 88 -15.04 17.45 13.68
C ALA A 88 -16.34 17.47 12.88
N GLU A 89 -17.40 16.88 13.41
CA GLU A 89 -18.68 16.71 12.72
C GLU A 89 -19.83 17.18 13.60
N ALA A 90 -20.85 17.77 12.99
CA ALA A 90 -22.07 18.17 13.69
C ALA A 90 -22.75 16.96 14.33
N HIS A 91 -23.30 17.15 15.53
CA HIS A 91 -24.04 16.09 16.21
C HIS A 91 -25.39 15.85 15.52
N TYR A 92 -25.78 14.58 15.40
CA TYR A 92 -27.06 14.16 14.84
C TYR A 92 -27.82 13.28 15.82
N ASN A 93 -29.04 13.66 16.14
CA ASN A 93 -29.91 12.88 17.04
C ASN A 93 -30.56 11.76 16.24
N THR A 94 -30.20 10.52 16.53
CA THR A 94 -30.78 9.34 15.93
C THR A 94 -31.85 8.73 16.80
N GLU A 95 -32.92 8.23 16.17
CA GLU A 95 -33.92 7.36 16.79
C GLU A 95 -33.58 5.88 16.55
N ARG A 96 -33.10 5.59 15.34
CA ARG A 96 -32.69 4.25 14.90
C ARG A 96 -31.41 4.37 14.08
N GLU A 97 -30.65 3.30 14.09
CA GLU A 97 -29.39 3.20 13.36
C GLU A 97 -29.37 1.90 12.56
N PHE A 98 -29.01 1.98 11.29
CA PHE A 98 -28.92 0.87 10.36
C PHE A 98 -27.49 0.63 9.94
N PHE A 99 -27.20 -0.61 9.57
CA PHE A 99 -25.97 -0.98 8.86
C PHE A 99 -26.29 -1.21 7.40
N LEU A 100 -25.48 -0.66 6.50
CA LEU A 100 -25.53 -0.93 5.06
C LEU A 100 -24.10 -1.12 4.54
N ALA A 101 -23.89 -2.16 3.73
CA ALA A 101 -22.64 -2.33 2.98
C ALA A 101 -22.89 -2.96 1.61
N ILE A 102 -21.93 -2.77 0.70
CA ILE A 102 -21.83 -3.49 -0.56
C ILE A 102 -20.41 -3.99 -0.66
N VAL A 103 -20.26 -5.26 -0.92
CA VAL A 103 -18.97 -5.94 -1.06
C VAL A 103 -18.92 -6.68 -2.40
N LEU A 104 -17.73 -6.80 -2.97
CA LEU A 104 -17.47 -7.75 -4.04
C LEU A 104 -17.22 -9.11 -3.40
N ASP A 105 -18.11 -10.07 -3.67
CA ASP A 105 -17.90 -11.45 -3.26
C ASP A 105 -17.11 -12.18 -4.33
N TYR A 106 -15.92 -12.65 -3.98
CA TYR A 106 -15.00 -13.29 -4.93
C TYR A 106 -15.43 -14.72 -5.29
N ASP A 107 -16.11 -15.41 -4.40
CA ASP A 107 -16.63 -16.77 -4.65
C ASP A 107 -17.84 -16.70 -5.60
N LEU A 108 -18.73 -15.76 -5.37
CA LEU A 108 -19.90 -15.52 -6.23
C LEU A 108 -19.58 -14.69 -7.47
N GLN A 109 -18.42 -14.03 -7.53
CA GLN A 109 -17.98 -13.14 -8.60
C GLN A 109 -18.97 -12.00 -8.93
N CYS A 110 -19.69 -11.54 -7.92
CA CYS A 110 -20.69 -10.48 -8.07
C CYS A 110 -20.81 -9.62 -6.80
N PRO A 111 -21.42 -8.42 -6.91
CA PRO A 111 -21.70 -7.58 -5.75
C PRO A 111 -22.75 -8.20 -4.83
N VAL A 112 -22.54 -8.09 -3.53
CA VAL A 112 -23.49 -8.50 -2.51
C VAL A 112 -23.88 -7.28 -1.68
N LEU A 113 -25.18 -7.02 -1.57
CA LEU A 113 -25.74 -6.00 -0.71
C LEU A 113 -25.93 -6.60 0.69
N LEU A 114 -25.43 -5.92 1.70
CA LEU A 114 -25.52 -6.31 3.11
C LEU A 114 -26.27 -5.24 3.89
N GLY A 115 -27.15 -5.65 4.80
CA GLY A 115 -27.91 -4.71 5.61
C GLY A 115 -28.37 -5.30 6.93
N SER A 116 -28.50 -4.45 7.95
CA SER A 116 -29.09 -4.79 9.25
C SER A 116 -29.92 -3.64 9.78
N ALA A 117 -31.03 -3.98 10.43
CA ALA A 117 -31.86 -3.01 11.16
C ALA A 117 -31.16 -2.42 12.41
N TYR A 118 -29.96 -2.92 12.72
CA TYR A 118 -29.16 -2.51 13.87
C TYR A 118 -27.78 -2.07 13.39
N GLY A 119 -27.49 -0.79 13.48
CA GLY A 119 -26.18 -0.19 13.20
C GLY A 119 -25.42 0.15 14.48
N GLY A 120 -24.13 0.52 14.34
CA GLY A 120 -23.29 0.95 15.48
C GLY A 120 -22.97 -0.13 16.52
N MET A 121 -23.34 -1.37 16.28
CA MET A 121 -23.19 -2.49 17.20
C MET A 121 -21.83 -3.21 17.03
N ASN A 122 -21.53 -4.13 17.96
CA ASN A 122 -20.38 -5.03 17.79
C ASN A 122 -20.63 -6.03 16.65
N VAL A 123 -19.53 -6.57 16.10
CA VAL A 123 -19.54 -7.46 14.92
C VAL A 123 -20.41 -8.71 15.15
N ASP A 124 -20.34 -9.32 16.32
CA ASP A 124 -21.11 -10.55 16.61
C ASP A 124 -22.62 -10.31 16.56
N SER A 125 -23.09 -9.22 17.15
CA SER A 125 -24.51 -8.83 17.13
C SER A 125 -24.96 -8.40 15.74
N LEU A 126 -24.07 -7.79 14.95
CA LEU A 126 -24.33 -7.43 13.57
C LEU A 126 -24.53 -8.68 12.72
N LEU A 127 -23.61 -9.65 12.81
CA LEU A 127 -23.66 -10.90 12.04
C LEU A 127 -24.95 -11.71 12.30
N ALA A 128 -25.41 -11.75 13.55
CA ALA A 128 -26.66 -12.43 13.91
C ALA A 128 -27.93 -11.85 13.24
N ASN A 129 -27.88 -10.57 12.82
CA ASN A 129 -29.02 -9.87 12.22
C ASN A 129 -28.76 -9.42 10.78
N LEU A 130 -27.66 -9.89 10.18
CA LEU A 130 -27.26 -9.47 8.84
C LEU A 130 -28.16 -10.11 7.78
N GLN A 131 -28.69 -9.27 6.90
CA GLN A 131 -29.42 -9.67 5.71
C GLN A 131 -28.52 -9.45 4.49
N GLN A 132 -28.63 -10.34 3.51
CA GLN A 132 -27.86 -10.25 2.29
C GLN A 132 -28.73 -10.42 1.04
N VAL A 133 -28.36 -9.71 -0.02
CA VAL A 133 -28.99 -9.81 -1.34
C VAL A 133 -27.88 -9.81 -2.38
N VAL A 134 -27.77 -10.93 -3.11
CA VAL A 134 -26.80 -11.08 -4.21
C VAL A 134 -27.34 -10.35 -5.43
N VAL A 135 -26.46 -9.59 -6.12
CA VAL A 135 -26.77 -8.90 -7.38
C VAL A 135 -26.11 -9.68 -8.51
N ASP A 136 -26.83 -10.67 -9.01
CA ASP A 136 -26.39 -11.65 -10.02
C ASP A 136 -26.65 -11.22 -11.46
N THR A 137 -27.37 -10.10 -11.64
CA THR A 137 -27.68 -9.51 -12.95
C THR A 137 -27.53 -8.00 -12.88
N ASP A 138 -28.03 -7.27 -13.87
CA ASP A 138 -28.03 -5.81 -13.85
C ASP A 138 -28.80 -5.27 -12.63
N PHE A 139 -28.14 -4.37 -11.89
CA PHE A 139 -28.73 -3.78 -10.71
C PHE A 139 -29.99 -2.98 -11.03
N SER A 140 -31.01 -3.20 -10.22
CA SER A 140 -32.22 -2.40 -10.22
C SER A 140 -32.65 -2.07 -8.78
N LEU A 141 -33.53 -1.10 -8.62
CA LEU A 141 -34.10 -0.75 -7.31
C LEU A 141 -34.82 -1.92 -6.62
N PHE A 142 -35.15 -2.99 -7.36
CA PHE A 142 -35.72 -4.20 -6.79
C PHE A 142 -34.78 -4.85 -5.75
N TYR A 143 -33.49 -4.97 -6.07
CA TYR A 143 -32.50 -5.53 -5.15
C TYR A 143 -32.37 -4.70 -3.86
N ALA A 144 -32.34 -3.37 -3.99
CA ALA A 144 -32.29 -2.47 -2.84
C ALA A 144 -33.54 -2.55 -1.97
N ARG A 145 -34.74 -2.61 -2.58
CA ARG A 145 -36.00 -2.78 -1.87
C ARG A 145 -36.11 -4.13 -1.20
N ARG A 146 -35.61 -5.19 -1.85
CA ARG A 146 -35.57 -6.54 -1.29
C ARG A 146 -34.72 -6.55 -0.02
N LEU A 147 -33.53 -5.94 -0.04
CA LEU A 147 -32.72 -5.83 1.16
C LEU A 147 -33.42 -5.03 2.26
N ALA A 148 -33.96 -3.85 1.95
CA ALA A 148 -34.66 -3.00 2.92
C ALA A 148 -35.86 -3.75 3.56
N ALA A 149 -36.62 -4.51 2.78
CA ALA A 149 -37.71 -5.35 3.29
C ALA A 149 -37.22 -6.49 4.17
N SER A 150 -36.11 -7.17 3.77
CA SER A 150 -35.50 -8.24 4.58
C SER A 150 -34.93 -7.75 5.91
N MET A 151 -34.49 -6.47 5.97
CA MET A 151 -34.12 -5.78 7.22
C MET A 151 -35.33 -5.49 8.12
N GLY A 152 -36.58 -5.82 7.72
CA GLY A 152 -37.79 -5.54 8.47
C GLY A 152 -38.24 -4.07 8.41
N LEU A 153 -37.77 -3.29 7.44
CA LEU A 153 -38.21 -1.91 7.25
C LEU A 153 -39.59 -1.89 6.61
N SER A 154 -40.34 -0.83 6.85
CA SER A 154 -41.70 -0.65 6.34
C SER A 154 -42.00 0.80 5.91
N GLY A 155 -43.00 0.96 5.09
CA GLY A 155 -43.48 2.26 4.64
C GLY A 155 -42.43 3.08 3.88
N GLN A 156 -42.35 4.37 4.20
CA GLN A 156 -41.42 5.29 3.53
C GLN A 156 -39.94 4.93 3.72
N LEU A 157 -39.58 4.24 4.83
CA LEU A 157 -38.21 3.86 5.08
C LEU A 157 -37.67 2.87 4.03
N ILE A 158 -38.51 1.97 3.48
CA ILE A 158 -38.10 1.10 2.38
C ILE A 158 -37.60 1.95 1.19
N CYS A 159 -38.39 2.96 0.79
CA CYS A 159 -38.01 3.78 -0.34
C CYS A 159 -36.77 4.63 -0.06
N SER A 160 -36.69 5.25 1.10
CA SER A 160 -35.58 6.14 1.47
C SER A 160 -34.25 5.37 1.62
N VAL A 161 -34.28 4.19 2.26
CA VAL A 161 -33.09 3.33 2.42
C VAL A 161 -32.68 2.71 1.08
N SER A 162 -33.66 2.31 0.24
CA SER A 162 -33.37 1.81 -1.11
C SER A 162 -32.71 2.85 -2.00
N ASP A 163 -33.05 4.12 -1.87
CA ASP A 163 -32.40 5.23 -2.57
C ASP A 163 -30.94 5.38 -2.13
N ILE A 164 -30.65 5.25 -0.84
CA ILE A 164 -29.27 5.24 -0.33
C ILE A 164 -28.49 4.05 -0.89
N ILE A 165 -29.07 2.84 -0.86
CA ILE A 165 -28.42 1.63 -1.41
C ILE A 165 -28.12 1.80 -2.90
N ALA A 166 -29.06 2.38 -3.68
CA ALA A 166 -28.84 2.64 -5.11
C ALA A 166 -27.69 3.62 -5.36
N LYS A 167 -27.57 4.68 -4.53
CA LYS A 167 -26.44 5.61 -4.59
C LYS A 167 -25.12 4.95 -4.19
N MET A 168 -25.13 4.10 -3.16
CA MET A 168 -23.98 3.30 -2.77
C MET A 168 -23.54 2.38 -3.91
N TYR A 169 -24.50 1.67 -4.54
CA TYR A 169 -24.21 0.77 -5.65
C TYR A 169 -23.62 1.50 -6.87
N ARG A 170 -24.19 2.64 -7.22
CA ARG A 170 -23.66 3.50 -8.27
C ARG A 170 -22.21 3.89 -7.96
N LEU A 171 -21.92 4.37 -6.75
CA LEU A 171 -20.57 4.74 -6.34
C LEU A 171 -19.64 3.54 -6.37
N PHE A 172 -20.11 2.36 -5.92
CA PHE A 172 -19.37 1.12 -5.90
C PHE A 172 -18.88 0.73 -7.30
N ILE A 173 -19.74 0.76 -8.29
CA ILE A 173 -19.40 0.41 -9.69
C ILE A 173 -18.57 1.52 -10.35
N GLU A 174 -18.98 2.80 -10.25
CA GLU A 174 -18.32 3.92 -10.93
C GLU A 174 -16.89 4.17 -10.40
N ARG A 175 -16.58 3.74 -9.18
CA ARG A 175 -15.28 3.97 -8.53
C ARG A 175 -14.46 2.72 -8.30
N ASP A 176 -14.87 1.59 -8.88
CA ASP A 176 -14.14 0.31 -8.73
C ASP A 176 -13.89 -0.05 -7.26
N LEU A 177 -14.92 -0.02 -6.44
CA LEU A 177 -14.78 -0.30 -5.02
C LEU A 177 -14.82 -1.81 -4.74
N ASN A 178 -14.07 -2.25 -3.74
CA ASN A 178 -14.18 -3.60 -3.17
C ASN A 178 -15.15 -3.64 -2.00
N LEU A 179 -15.30 -2.49 -1.31
CA LEU A 179 -16.22 -2.31 -0.17
C LEU A 179 -16.70 -0.87 -0.13
N ILE A 180 -17.99 -0.69 0.13
CA ILE A 180 -18.58 0.56 0.62
C ILE A 180 -19.50 0.23 1.80
N GLU A 181 -19.30 0.91 2.93
CA GLU A 181 -20.06 0.69 4.16
C GLU A 181 -20.53 2.01 4.75
N ILE A 182 -21.73 2.03 5.26
CA ILE A 182 -22.30 3.08 6.12
C ILE A 182 -22.69 2.42 7.44
N ASN A 183 -22.00 2.77 8.53
CA ASN A 183 -22.22 2.16 9.84
C ASN A 183 -21.93 3.12 11.00
N PRO A 184 -22.96 3.84 11.52
CA PRO A 184 -24.37 3.66 11.17
C PRO A 184 -24.92 4.64 10.12
N LEU A 185 -25.97 4.22 9.45
CA LEU A 185 -26.93 5.10 8.79
C LEU A 185 -27.99 5.49 9.82
N GLY A 186 -27.95 6.72 10.33
CA GLY A 186 -28.89 7.22 11.33
C GLY A 186 -30.21 7.68 10.70
N VAL A 187 -31.30 7.45 11.39
CA VAL A 187 -32.61 8.02 11.08
C VAL A 187 -33.13 8.80 12.28
N ASN A 188 -33.60 10.04 12.07
CA ASN A 188 -34.19 10.84 13.13
C ASN A 188 -35.74 10.63 13.26
N THR A 189 -36.34 11.26 14.23
CA THR A 189 -37.81 11.20 14.49
C THR A 189 -38.65 11.65 13.32
N GLN A 190 -38.11 12.40 12.37
CA GLN A 190 -38.79 12.85 11.16
C GLN A 190 -38.57 11.89 9.97
N GLY A 191 -37.91 10.77 10.16
CA GLY A 191 -37.56 9.79 9.12
C GLY A 191 -36.43 10.23 8.17
N LYS A 192 -35.71 11.32 8.50
CA LYS A 192 -34.57 11.78 7.69
C LYS A 192 -33.36 10.92 7.93
N LEU A 193 -32.74 10.41 6.83
CA LEU A 193 -31.55 9.59 6.87
C LEU A 193 -30.27 10.44 6.84
N MET A 194 -29.21 9.93 7.49
CA MET A 194 -27.89 10.56 7.54
C MET A 194 -26.78 9.52 7.69
N ALA A 195 -25.80 9.54 6.81
CA ALA A 195 -24.61 8.69 6.96
C ALA A 195 -23.71 9.28 8.05
N LEU A 196 -23.66 8.60 9.21
CA LEU A 196 -22.90 9.07 10.37
C LEU A 196 -21.45 8.61 10.36
N ASP A 197 -21.17 7.44 9.81
CA ASP A 197 -19.84 6.93 9.55
C ASP A 197 -19.80 6.26 8.19
N GLY A 198 -18.62 6.17 7.60
CA GLY A 198 -18.44 5.56 6.29
C GLY A 198 -17.05 4.95 6.12
N LYS A 199 -17.04 3.80 5.46
CA LYS A 199 -15.82 3.09 5.10
C LYS A 199 -15.85 2.73 3.63
N ILE A 200 -14.75 3.00 2.93
CA ILE A 200 -14.56 2.65 1.52
C ILE A 200 -13.22 1.98 1.34
N THR A 201 -13.24 0.82 0.68
CA THR A 201 -12.04 0.14 0.17
C THR A 201 -12.09 0.11 -1.34
N ILE A 202 -11.02 0.56 -1.96
CA ILE A 202 -10.87 0.70 -3.40
C ILE A 202 -10.04 -0.46 -3.94
N ASN A 203 -10.33 -0.88 -5.15
CA ASN A 203 -9.47 -1.79 -5.90
C ASN A 203 -8.19 -1.04 -6.32
N ASP A 204 -7.06 -1.44 -5.78
CA ASP A 204 -5.77 -0.80 -6.05
C ASP A 204 -5.38 -0.85 -7.53
N SER A 205 -5.74 -1.95 -8.23
CA SER A 205 -5.51 -2.08 -9.68
C SER A 205 -6.30 -1.09 -10.53
N ALA A 206 -7.35 -0.47 -9.97
CA ALA A 206 -8.19 0.52 -10.66
C ALA A 206 -7.71 1.96 -10.47
N LEU A 207 -6.75 2.23 -9.59
CA LEU A 207 -6.33 3.59 -9.22
C LEU A 207 -5.91 4.44 -10.42
N ASN A 208 -5.29 3.85 -11.43
CA ASN A 208 -4.85 4.56 -12.62
C ASN A 208 -6.00 5.19 -13.42
N ARG A 209 -7.22 4.59 -13.37
CA ARG A 209 -8.42 5.12 -14.02
C ARG A 209 -9.34 5.93 -13.09
N GLN A 210 -8.92 6.13 -11.83
CA GLN A 210 -9.70 6.85 -10.80
C GLN A 210 -8.98 8.14 -10.32
N PRO A 211 -8.86 9.19 -11.17
CA PRO A 211 -8.07 10.38 -10.83
C PRO A 211 -8.61 11.13 -9.61
N ILE A 212 -9.93 11.11 -9.36
CA ILE A 212 -10.53 11.75 -8.18
C ILE A 212 -10.03 11.08 -6.91
N ILE A 213 -9.99 9.75 -6.89
CA ILE A 213 -9.52 8.98 -5.74
C ILE A 213 -8.03 9.21 -5.52
N ASN A 214 -7.24 9.24 -6.60
CA ASN A 214 -5.83 9.59 -6.52
C ASN A 214 -5.62 10.96 -5.86
N SER A 215 -6.41 11.97 -6.22
CA SER A 215 -6.29 13.30 -5.61
C SER A 215 -6.64 13.33 -4.12
N LEU A 216 -7.58 12.48 -3.66
CA LEU A 216 -7.95 12.36 -2.25
C LEU A 216 -6.92 11.60 -1.42
N SER A 217 -6.27 10.60 -2.00
CA SER A 217 -5.36 9.69 -1.31
C SER A 217 -3.90 10.14 -1.34
N PHE A 218 -3.45 10.78 -2.42
CA PHE A 218 -2.03 11.13 -2.63
C PHE A 218 -1.48 12.13 -1.60
N SER A 219 -2.30 13.05 -1.10
CA SER A 219 -1.83 14.07 -0.15
C SER A 219 -1.42 13.51 1.23
N GLU A 220 -1.87 12.32 1.59
CA GLU A 220 -1.66 11.74 2.92
C GLU A 220 -0.80 10.48 2.91
N TYR A 221 -0.86 9.66 1.85
CA TYR A 221 -0.03 8.46 1.73
C TYR A 221 1.47 8.81 1.69
N GLN A 222 1.82 9.97 1.13
CA GLN A 222 3.19 10.48 1.08
C GLN A 222 3.70 11.02 2.42
N LYS A 223 2.83 11.42 3.36
CA LYS A 223 3.25 12.02 4.63
C LYS A 223 3.54 11.02 5.76
N GLN A 224 2.90 9.85 5.74
CA GLN A 224 3.01 8.87 6.84
C GLN A 224 4.30 8.04 6.83
N ASN A 225 5.10 8.09 5.79
CA ASN A 225 6.32 7.31 5.65
C ASN A 225 7.60 8.16 5.78
N LYS A 226 7.62 9.15 6.67
CA LYS A 226 8.79 9.99 6.95
C LYS A 226 9.78 9.37 7.95
N ASP A 227 10.08 8.09 7.81
CA ASP A 227 11.33 7.57 8.34
C ASP A 227 12.45 7.92 7.34
N SER A 228 13.71 7.88 7.74
CA SER A 228 14.89 8.34 6.98
C SER A 228 15.00 7.80 5.53
N TRP A 229 14.29 6.74 5.20
CA TRP A 229 14.10 6.14 3.88
C TRP A 229 13.09 6.89 2.99
N SER A 230 12.22 7.75 3.56
CA SER A 230 11.12 8.38 2.82
C SER A 230 11.55 9.55 1.94
N GLN A 231 12.62 10.25 2.28
CA GLN A 231 13.09 11.39 1.50
C GLN A 231 13.59 10.99 0.09
N ASN A 232 14.17 9.78 -0.03
CA ASN A 232 14.57 9.26 -1.35
C ASN A 232 13.38 8.72 -2.15
N ARG A 233 12.30 8.27 -1.48
CA ARG A 233 11.09 7.71 -2.13
C ARG A 233 10.19 8.75 -2.78
N ASP A 234 10.03 9.92 -2.19
CA ASP A 234 9.20 10.98 -2.76
C ASP A 234 9.74 11.39 -4.14
N ASN A 235 11.07 11.39 -4.29
CA ASN A 235 11.73 11.61 -5.58
C ASN A 235 11.55 10.44 -6.57
N LEU A 236 11.41 9.20 -6.08
CA LEU A 236 11.19 8.01 -6.92
C LEU A 236 9.73 7.88 -7.37
N ASN A 237 8.75 8.21 -6.50
CA ASN A 237 7.32 8.18 -6.84
C ASN A 237 6.94 9.24 -7.90
N ASP A 238 7.52 10.43 -7.86
CA ASP A 238 7.31 11.46 -8.88
C ASP A 238 7.79 11.02 -10.27
N ALA A 239 8.58 9.95 -10.33
CA ALA A 239 9.16 9.41 -11.55
C ALA A 239 8.48 8.12 -12.05
N GLY A 240 7.33 7.75 -11.52
CA GLY A 240 6.59 6.57 -11.94
C GLY A 240 7.07 5.25 -11.32
N TRP A 241 7.68 5.28 -10.17
CA TRP A 241 8.12 4.10 -9.42
C TRP A 241 7.29 3.95 -8.16
N TYR A 242 6.85 2.72 -7.85
CA TYR A 242 5.99 2.41 -6.71
C TYR A 242 6.61 1.33 -5.85
N TRP A 243 6.69 1.57 -4.54
CA TRP A 243 7.13 0.58 -3.58
C TRP A 243 5.97 -0.31 -3.12
N LEU A 244 6.24 -1.62 -3.04
CA LEU A 244 5.31 -2.63 -2.52
C LEU A 244 5.86 -3.20 -1.21
N ASN A 245 5.02 -3.30 -0.20
CA ASN A 245 5.21 -4.02 1.09
C ASN A 245 6.65 -4.01 1.66
N TRP A 246 7.32 -2.89 1.67
CA TRP A 246 8.72 -2.78 2.06
C TRP A 246 8.97 -2.88 3.59
N ARG A 247 7.95 -3.25 4.40
CA ARG A 247 8.04 -3.43 5.86
C ARG A 247 8.19 -4.88 6.30
N ASN A 248 8.21 -5.84 5.40
CA ASN A 248 8.38 -7.24 5.78
C ASN A 248 9.86 -7.54 6.08
N LYS A 249 10.24 -7.42 7.35
CA LYS A 249 11.60 -7.67 7.83
C LYS A 249 12.03 -9.15 7.80
N THR A 250 11.11 -10.08 7.50
CA THR A 250 11.39 -11.52 7.50
C THR A 250 11.55 -12.09 6.10
N GLY A 251 11.23 -11.32 5.07
CA GLY A 251 11.40 -11.74 3.68
C GLY A 251 12.87 -11.70 3.24
N LYS A 252 13.25 -12.61 2.37
CA LYS A 252 14.62 -12.77 1.85
C LYS A 252 14.75 -12.41 0.37
N ILE A 253 13.61 -12.21 -0.33
CA ILE A 253 13.56 -11.92 -1.76
C ILE A 253 12.99 -10.52 -1.95
N ALA A 254 13.71 -9.63 -2.65
CA ALA A 254 13.17 -8.39 -3.18
C ALA A 254 12.75 -8.57 -4.65
N THR A 255 11.74 -7.79 -5.10
CA THR A 255 11.24 -7.89 -6.47
C THR A 255 11.24 -6.54 -7.19
N ILE A 256 11.55 -6.53 -8.49
CA ILE A 256 11.38 -5.40 -9.39
C ILE A 256 10.53 -5.86 -10.57
N CYS A 257 9.37 -5.22 -10.78
CA CYS A 257 8.47 -5.54 -11.89
C CYS A 257 8.12 -4.27 -12.66
N ASN A 258 7.81 -4.38 -13.95
CA ASN A 258 7.43 -3.22 -14.77
C ASN A 258 5.91 -3.04 -14.92
N SER A 259 5.11 -3.81 -14.21
CA SER A 259 3.67 -3.58 -14.06
C SER A 259 3.16 -4.11 -12.71
N PHE A 260 2.03 -3.57 -12.26
CA PHE A 260 1.38 -4.07 -11.04
C PHE A 260 0.85 -5.50 -11.21
N ASP A 261 0.30 -5.83 -12.36
CA ASP A 261 -0.25 -7.16 -12.62
C ASP A 261 0.86 -8.22 -12.57
N LEU A 262 2.02 -7.90 -13.16
CA LEU A 262 3.19 -8.76 -13.11
C LEU A 262 3.72 -8.92 -11.69
N ALA A 263 3.77 -7.83 -10.93
CA ALA A 263 4.19 -7.85 -9.53
C ALA A 263 3.26 -8.69 -8.66
N LEU A 264 1.94 -8.58 -8.85
CA LEU A 264 0.96 -9.40 -8.14
C LEU A 264 1.13 -10.89 -8.47
N LEU A 265 1.24 -11.24 -9.76
CA LEU A 265 1.47 -12.61 -10.19
C LEU A 265 2.76 -13.19 -9.59
N THR A 266 3.85 -12.44 -9.66
CA THR A 266 5.14 -12.84 -9.07
C THR A 266 5.03 -13.07 -7.57
N TRP A 267 4.33 -12.19 -6.86
CA TRP A 267 4.13 -12.31 -5.41
C TRP A 267 3.20 -13.45 -5.03
N ASP A 268 2.14 -13.70 -5.80
CA ASP A 268 1.25 -14.84 -5.57
C ASP A 268 1.99 -16.16 -5.74
N LEU A 269 2.83 -16.29 -6.76
CA LEU A 269 3.65 -17.49 -6.97
C LEU A 269 4.69 -17.69 -5.87
N LEU A 270 5.33 -16.63 -5.38
CA LEU A 270 6.22 -16.70 -4.22
C LEU A 270 5.46 -17.16 -2.96
N ASN A 271 4.29 -16.58 -2.70
CA ASN A 271 3.47 -16.93 -1.55
C ASN A 271 2.91 -18.36 -1.62
N GLN A 272 2.52 -18.86 -2.80
CA GLN A 272 2.13 -20.26 -3.02
C GLN A 272 3.25 -21.22 -2.63
N ASN A 273 4.49 -20.83 -2.85
CA ASN A 273 5.68 -21.57 -2.42
C ASN A 273 6.10 -21.26 -0.96
N LYS A 274 5.24 -20.60 -0.18
CA LYS A 274 5.45 -20.25 1.24
C LYS A 274 6.63 -19.30 1.48
N VAL A 275 7.04 -18.55 0.48
CA VAL A 275 8.06 -17.51 0.57
C VAL A 275 7.41 -16.14 0.47
N SER A 276 7.58 -15.33 1.51
CA SER A 276 7.04 -13.97 1.55
C SER A 276 8.10 -12.97 1.08
N PRO A 277 7.82 -12.13 0.06
CA PRO A 277 8.77 -11.12 -0.39
C PRO A 277 9.13 -10.13 0.73
N ALA A 278 10.38 -9.70 0.78
CA ALA A 278 10.85 -8.67 1.70
C ALA A 278 10.25 -7.30 1.32
N CYS A 279 10.35 -6.97 0.05
CA CYS A 279 9.82 -5.75 -0.54
C CYS A 279 9.74 -5.90 -2.06
N GLY A 280 9.16 -4.91 -2.72
CA GLY A 280 9.15 -4.84 -4.17
C GLY A 280 9.08 -3.41 -4.68
N VAL A 281 9.47 -3.23 -5.94
CA VAL A 281 9.33 -2.00 -6.70
C VAL A 281 8.61 -2.30 -8.00
N VAL A 282 7.60 -1.50 -8.32
CA VAL A 282 6.95 -1.50 -9.63
C VAL A 282 7.40 -0.26 -10.39
N ILE A 283 7.95 -0.48 -11.58
CA ILE A 283 8.30 0.57 -12.52
C ILE A 283 7.10 0.77 -13.44
N ASN A 284 6.37 1.87 -13.32
CA ASN A 284 5.21 2.12 -14.17
C ASN A 284 5.54 3.15 -15.24
N ASP A 285 5.52 2.74 -16.50
CA ASP A 285 5.83 3.55 -17.68
C ASP A 285 4.60 4.32 -18.21
N SER A 286 3.54 4.52 -17.41
CA SER A 286 2.32 5.18 -17.86
C SER A 286 2.46 6.68 -18.14
N LYS A 287 3.61 7.29 -17.86
CA LYS A 287 3.96 8.68 -18.24
C LYS A 287 4.99 8.64 -19.36
N SER A 288 4.55 8.80 -20.58
CA SER A 288 5.14 8.61 -21.90
C SER A 288 6.48 9.32 -22.22
N ASP A 289 7.20 9.88 -21.27
CA ASP A 289 8.47 10.57 -21.51
C ASP A 289 9.73 9.83 -21.01
N PHE A 290 9.56 8.64 -20.42
CA PHE A 290 10.68 7.84 -19.94
C PHE A 290 10.94 6.65 -20.84
N SER A 291 11.68 6.87 -21.95
CA SER A 291 12.34 5.74 -22.60
C SER A 291 13.37 5.16 -21.65
N CYS A 292 13.43 3.84 -21.51
CA CYS A 292 14.39 3.14 -20.67
C CYS A 292 15.86 3.38 -21.06
N ASN A 293 16.12 4.02 -22.18
CA ASN A 293 17.41 4.54 -22.64
C ASN A 293 17.81 5.86 -21.94
N SER A 294 16.96 6.41 -21.08
CA SER A 294 17.26 7.64 -20.38
C SER A 294 18.34 7.39 -19.31
N PRO A 295 19.39 8.24 -19.23
CA PRO A 295 20.36 8.17 -18.13
C PRO A 295 19.73 8.23 -16.74
N ILE A 296 18.57 8.86 -16.63
CA ILE A 296 17.77 8.96 -15.40
C ILE A 296 17.25 7.58 -14.98
N TYR A 297 16.78 6.77 -15.92
CA TYR A 297 16.32 5.41 -15.64
C TYR A 297 17.44 4.53 -15.07
N GLN A 298 18.60 4.53 -15.74
CA GLN A 298 19.76 3.75 -15.30
C GLN A 298 20.25 4.19 -13.92
N GLN A 299 20.31 5.48 -13.65
CA GLN A 299 20.70 6.00 -12.35
C GLN A 299 19.72 5.56 -11.24
N ARG A 300 18.43 5.56 -11.52
CA ARG A 300 17.40 5.15 -10.56
C ARG A 300 17.39 3.66 -10.31
N LEU A 301 17.54 2.85 -11.35
CA LEU A 301 17.70 1.40 -11.18
C LEU A 301 18.90 1.10 -10.25
N ARG A 302 20.03 1.76 -10.46
CA ARG A 302 21.19 1.63 -9.55
C ARG A 302 20.88 2.07 -8.13
N GLN A 303 20.11 3.14 -7.92
CA GLN A 303 19.68 3.58 -6.59
C GLN A 303 18.82 2.52 -5.90
N ILE A 304 17.84 1.93 -6.58
CA ILE A 304 16.99 0.87 -6.03
C ILE A 304 17.81 -0.35 -5.67
N LEU A 305 18.73 -0.77 -6.54
CA LEU A 305 19.61 -1.90 -6.26
C LEU A 305 20.49 -1.65 -5.02
N THR A 306 21.01 -0.43 -4.86
CA THR A 306 21.77 -0.03 -3.67
C THR A 306 20.91 -0.06 -2.40
N GLU A 307 19.65 0.39 -2.50
CA GLU A 307 18.71 0.33 -1.38
C GLU A 307 18.38 -1.12 -1.01
N PHE A 308 18.18 -2.00 -2.00
CA PHE A 308 17.93 -3.42 -1.75
C PHE A 308 19.12 -4.10 -1.06
N GLU A 309 20.34 -3.84 -1.48
CA GLU A 309 21.55 -4.39 -0.84
C GLU A 309 21.73 -3.92 0.61
N SER A 310 21.11 -2.80 0.99
CA SER A 310 21.13 -2.31 2.37
C SER A 310 20.14 -3.04 3.29
N ILE A 311 19.23 -3.85 2.73
CA ILE A 311 18.27 -4.66 3.50
C ILE A 311 18.99 -5.85 4.09
N GLU A 312 19.02 -5.90 5.41
CA GLU A 312 19.65 -6.98 6.16
C GLU A 312 18.92 -8.31 5.92
N GLY A 313 19.68 -9.36 5.59
CA GLY A 313 19.14 -10.70 5.34
C GLY A 313 18.54 -10.91 3.94
N LEU A 314 18.70 -9.97 3.01
CA LEU A 314 18.26 -10.13 1.63
C LEU A 314 19.22 -11.11 0.90
N GLU A 315 18.66 -12.18 0.33
CA GLU A 315 19.43 -13.25 -0.32
C GLU A 315 19.26 -13.24 -1.84
N ALA A 316 18.11 -12.76 -2.35
CA ALA A 316 17.86 -12.70 -3.79
C ALA A 316 17.11 -11.43 -4.21
N ILE A 317 17.36 -10.96 -5.43
CA ILE A 317 16.62 -9.90 -6.11
C ILE A 317 16.05 -10.49 -7.40
N LEU A 318 14.71 -10.63 -7.46
CA LEU A 318 14.00 -11.11 -8.64
C LEU A 318 13.52 -9.92 -9.45
N ILE A 319 14.00 -9.80 -10.69
CA ILE A 319 13.65 -8.73 -11.62
C ILE A 319 12.82 -9.35 -12.75
N ASP A 320 11.54 -9.01 -12.78
CA ASP A 320 10.56 -9.56 -13.72
C ASP A 320 10.03 -8.45 -14.63
N VAL A 321 10.44 -8.49 -15.90
CA VAL A 321 10.20 -7.40 -16.85
C VAL A 321 9.65 -7.94 -18.17
N TRP A 322 8.56 -7.32 -18.61
CA TRP A 322 7.95 -7.54 -19.92
C TRP A 322 8.11 -6.30 -20.78
N GLU A 323 9.16 -6.27 -21.61
CA GLU A 323 9.55 -5.11 -22.42
C GLU A 323 10.09 -5.50 -23.78
N THR A 324 10.38 -4.50 -24.63
CA THR A 324 11.06 -4.71 -25.90
C THR A 324 12.48 -5.23 -25.67
N GLU A 325 13.01 -5.97 -26.64
CA GLU A 325 14.37 -6.54 -26.56
C GLU A 325 15.44 -5.47 -26.28
N ALA A 326 15.33 -4.29 -26.92
CA ALA A 326 16.26 -3.19 -26.71
C ALA A 326 16.29 -2.72 -25.23
N ILE A 327 15.11 -2.56 -24.63
CA ILE A 327 14.95 -2.16 -23.23
C ILE A 327 15.49 -3.24 -22.29
N SER A 328 15.18 -4.49 -22.57
CA SER A 328 15.67 -5.63 -21.80
C SER A 328 17.20 -5.69 -21.79
N ARG A 329 17.85 -5.42 -22.94
CA ARG A 329 19.32 -5.33 -23.05
C ARG A 329 19.89 -4.23 -22.16
N ASP A 330 19.30 -3.04 -22.16
CA ASP A 330 19.78 -1.91 -21.35
C ASP A 330 19.63 -2.19 -19.85
N ILE A 331 18.57 -2.89 -19.43
CA ILE A 331 18.39 -3.36 -18.06
C ILE A 331 19.49 -4.33 -17.67
N VAL A 332 19.72 -5.38 -18.47
CA VAL A 332 20.79 -6.37 -18.21
C VAL A 332 22.15 -5.68 -18.12
N LYS A 333 22.45 -4.79 -19.06
CA LYS A 333 23.71 -4.03 -19.06
C LYS A 333 23.86 -3.19 -17.78
N THR A 334 22.81 -2.47 -17.37
CA THR A 334 22.86 -1.65 -16.16
C THR A 334 23.09 -2.49 -14.90
N ILE A 335 22.46 -3.66 -14.80
CA ILE A 335 22.63 -4.58 -13.67
C ILE A 335 24.04 -5.16 -13.67
N ALA A 336 24.53 -5.62 -14.82
CA ALA A 336 25.89 -6.16 -14.94
C ALA A 336 26.97 -5.13 -14.56
N GLU A 337 26.85 -3.88 -15.03
CA GLU A 337 27.73 -2.79 -14.64
C GLU A 337 27.66 -2.47 -13.14
N TYR A 338 26.45 -2.54 -12.55
CA TYR A 338 26.25 -2.35 -11.12
C TYR A 338 26.98 -3.43 -10.32
N ILE A 339 26.82 -4.70 -10.68
CA ILE A 339 27.50 -5.84 -10.02
C ILE A 339 29.02 -5.66 -10.11
N GLN A 340 29.55 -5.31 -11.28
CA GLN A 340 30.98 -5.09 -11.48
C GLN A 340 31.55 -3.95 -10.64
N SER A 341 30.83 -2.82 -10.57
CA SER A 341 31.29 -1.66 -9.79
C SER A 341 31.41 -2.00 -8.31
N ASN A 342 30.49 -2.81 -7.79
CA ASN A 342 30.49 -3.20 -6.39
C ASN A 342 31.56 -4.27 -6.07
N VAL A 343 31.91 -5.14 -7.03
CA VAL A 343 33.03 -6.08 -6.88
C VAL A 343 34.37 -5.35 -6.83
N ARG A 344 34.57 -4.32 -7.68
CA ARG A 344 35.83 -3.54 -7.72
C ARG A 344 36.03 -2.70 -6.44
N SER A 345 34.98 -2.13 -5.87
CA SER A 345 35.08 -1.35 -4.64
C SER A 345 35.52 -2.20 -3.44
N THR A 346 35.09 -3.46 -3.38
CA THR A 346 35.47 -4.39 -2.31
C THR A 346 36.93 -4.88 -2.45
N LEU A 347 37.41 -5.09 -3.67
CA LEU A 347 38.80 -5.46 -3.93
C LEU A 347 39.77 -4.30 -3.62
N HIS A 348 39.35 -3.05 -3.80
CA HIS A 348 40.19 -1.90 -3.44
C HIS A 348 40.29 -1.69 -1.92
N SER A 349 39.20 -1.86 -1.18
CA SER A 349 39.23 -1.78 0.29
C SER A 349 40.12 -2.85 0.90
N GLN A 350 40.09 -4.06 0.40
CA GLN A 350 41.00 -5.16 0.87
C GLN A 350 42.47 -4.95 0.52
N THR A 351 42.79 -4.24 -0.57
CA THR A 351 44.18 -3.95 -0.94
C THR A 351 44.77 -2.72 -0.23
N GLU A 352 43.97 -1.81 0.29
CA GLU A 352 44.44 -0.70 1.14
C GLU A 352 44.72 -1.17 2.56
N GLU A 353 43.91 -2.04 3.17
CA GLU A 353 44.18 -2.62 4.49
C GLU A 353 45.45 -3.48 4.54
N THR A 354 45.79 -4.15 3.43
CA THR A 354 47.06 -4.96 3.37
C THR A 354 48.30 -4.11 3.13
N ARG A 355 48.21 -2.79 2.88
CA ARG A 355 49.39 -1.91 2.68
C ARG A 355 49.81 -1.11 3.92
N GLU A 356 49.01 -1.05 4.96
CA GLU A 356 49.37 -0.35 6.20
C GLU A 356 50.15 -1.17 7.21
N ASP A 357 50.31 -2.49 7.03
CA ASP A 357 51.02 -3.38 7.94
C ASP A 357 52.43 -3.80 7.47
N LEU A 358 53.27 -2.81 7.08
CA LEU A 358 54.70 -3.04 6.97
C LEU A 358 55.45 -2.33 8.11
N PRO A 359 55.94 -3.04 9.11
CA PRO A 359 56.65 -2.43 10.21
C PRO A 359 58.05 -1.96 9.77
N THR A 360 58.33 -0.67 9.95
CA THR A 360 59.71 -0.14 9.95
C THR A 360 60.43 -0.59 11.23
N PRO A 361 61.64 -1.06 11.17
CA PRO A 361 62.37 -1.52 12.34
C PRO A 361 62.99 -0.36 13.12
N SER A 362 62.55 -0.11 14.35
CA SER A 362 63.34 0.60 15.35
C SER A 362 63.00 0.19 16.77
N ASN A 363 63.98 -0.42 17.40
CA ASN A 363 64.37 -0.47 18.85
C ASN A 363 63.31 -0.33 19.95
N GLY A 364 63.15 -1.43 20.67
CA GLY A 364 63.21 -1.60 22.14
C GLY A 364 62.25 -0.77 23.02
N SER A 365 61.18 -1.43 23.51
CA SER A 365 60.83 -1.52 24.91
C SER A 365 59.46 -2.20 25.06
N SER A 366 59.39 -3.05 26.06
CA SER A 366 58.24 -3.86 26.47
C SER A 366 57.00 -3.03 26.82
N ILE A 367 55.87 -3.29 26.19
CA ILE A 367 54.52 -2.96 26.69
C ILE A 367 53.56 -4.12 26.38
N GLN A 368 52.87 -4.52 27.43
CA GLN A 368 51.91 -5.60 27.47
C GLN A 368 50.77 -5.43 26.41
N SER A 369 50.57 -6.49 25.62
CA SER A 369 49.47 -6.62 24.64
C SER A 369 48.14 -6.68 25.35
N LYS A 370 47.31 -5.61 25.21
CA LYS A 370 45.86 -5.70 25.32
C LYS A 370 45.35 -6.32 24.02
N GLN A 371 44.93 -7.57 24.08
CA GLN A 371 44.10 -8.17 23.04
C GLN A 371 42.78 -7.38 22.94
N GLN A 372 42.66 -6.54 21.95
CA GLN A 372 41.35 -6.07 21.46
C GLN A 372 40.72 -7.24 20.73
N ASN A 373 39.61 -7.75 21.27
CA ASN A 373 38.68 -8.62 20.55
C ASN A 373 38.12 -7.85 19.38
N ILE A 374 38.65 -8.01 18.20
CA ILE A 374 38.01 -7.65 16.93
C ILE A 374 36.88 -8.66 16.76
N ALA A 375 35.64 -8.22 16.83
CA ALA A 375 34.50 -9.03 16.48
C ALA A 375 34.67 -9.50 15.03
N PRO A 376 34.37 -10.77 14.69
CA PRO A 376 34.48 -11.24 13.32
C PRO A 376 33.58 -10.38 12.42
N GLU A 377 34.17 -9.78 11.40
CA GLU A 377 33.50 -9.09 10.33
C GLU A 377 32.49 -10.07 9.72
N VAL A 378 31.21 -9.78 9.87
CA VAL A 378 30.14 -10.58 9.28
C VAL A 378 30.25 -10.39 7.76
N GLU A 379 30.75 -11.40 7.07
CA GLU A 379 30.79 -11.46 5.62
C GLU A 379 29.38 -11.18 5.11
N ARG A 380 29.12 -9.96 4.58
CA ARG A 380 27.81 -9.59 4.05
C ARG A 380 27.50 -10.49 2.86
N ILE A 381 26.56 -11.39 3.02
CA ILE A 381 26.03 -12.21 1.92
C ILE A 381 25.43 -11.24 0.91
N ARG A 382 25.99 -11.23 -0.31
CA ARG A 382 25.44 -10.39 -1.39
C ARG A 382 24.24 -11.10 -2.02
N PRO A 383 23.14 -10.37 -2.30
CA PRO A 383 22.00 -11.00 -2.94
C PRO A 383 22.33 -11.46 -4.36
N LYS A 384 21.73 -12.58 -4.77
CA LYS A 384 21.78 -13.08 -6.15
C LYS A 384 20.74 -12.33 -7.00
N PHE A 385 21.08 -12.06 -8.24
CA PHE A 385 20.21 -11.38 -9.20
C PHE A 385 19.58 -12.41 -10.13
N ILE A 386 18.27 -12.47 -10.15
CA ILE A 386 17.50 -13.34 -11.03
C ILE A 386 16.65 -12.45 -11.94
N LEU A 387 16.87 -12.52 -13.24
CA LEU A 387 16.15 -11.76 -14.25
C LEU A 387 15.24 -12.68 -15.04
N ARG A 388 13.96 -12.33 -15.12
CA ARG A 388 13.05 -12.87 -16.11
C ARG A 388 12.71 -11.77 -17.11
N LEU A 389 12.96 -12.05 -18.39
CA LEU A 389 12.76 -11.11 -19.49
C LEU A 389 11.82 -11.71 -20.53
N LEU A 390 10.72 -11.01 -20.83
CA LEU A 390 9.81 -11.33 -21.92
C LEU A 390 9.81 -10.22 -22.95
N SER A 391 9.81 -10.60 -24.25
CA SER A 391 9.68 -9.63 -25.33
C SER A 391 8.22 -9.29 -25.63
N LYS A 392 7.92 -7.99 -25.83
CA LYS A 392 6.60 -7.51 -26.28
C LYS A 392 6.33 -7.78 -27.76
N ASN A 393 7.37 -7.92 -28.59
CA ASN A 393 7.24 -7.93 -30.03
C ASN A 393 7.21 -9.33 -30.66
N ASP A 394 7.73 -10.34 -29.97
CA ASP A 394 7.72 -11.73 -30.44
C ASP A 394 7.44 -12.66 -29.27
N ALA A 395 6.56 -13.64 -29.49
CA ALA A 395 6.36 -14.76 -28.56
C ALA A 395 7.59 -15.68 -28.49
N ALA A 396 8.72 -15.29 -29.09
CA ALA A 396 9.97 -16.02 -29.02
C ALA A 396 10.62 -15.79 -27.64
N GLU A 397 10.96 -16.86 -26.98
CA GLU A 397 11.78 -16.87 -25.78
C GLU A 397 13.08 -16.14 -26.08
N ILE A 398 13.42 -15.16 -25.25
CA ILE A 398 14.72 -14.51 -25.32
C ILE A 398 15.75 -15.55 -24.87
N ASP A 399 16.65 -15.93 -25.78
CA ASP A 399 17.74 -16.88 -25.48
C ASP A 399 18.70 -16.25 -24.43
N PRO A 400 18.74 -16.79 -23.19
CA PRO A 400 19.60 -16.26 -22.16
C PRO A 400 21.09 -16.30 -22.55
N ASP A 401 21.53 -17.33 -23.27
CA ASP A 401 22.93 -17.50 -23.67
C ASP A 401 23.36 -16.46 -24.71
N TRP A 402 22.43 -16.00 -25.54
CA TRP A 402 22.69 -14.92 -26.49
C TRP A 402 22.91 -13.57 -25.77
N PHE A 403 22.19 -13.31 -24.67
CA PHE A 403 22.37 -12.11 -23.86
C PHE A 403 23.73 -12.09 -23.15
N LEU A 404 24.16 -13.23 -22.60
CA LEU A 404 25.41 -13.35 -21.88
C LEU A 404 26.63 -13.34 -22.84
N GLY A 405 26.50 -13.97 -24.02
CA GLY A 405 27.63 -14.16 -24.94
C GLY A 405 27.98 -12.94 -25.81
N SER A 406 27.00 -12.13 -26.23
CA SER A 406 27.23 -11.07 -27.21
C SER A 406 27.57 -9.68 -26.63
N ASN A 407 27.22 -9.41 -25.35
CA ASN A 407 27.32 -8.08 -24.77
C ASN A 407 28.17 -7.95 -23.49
N LEU A 408 28.50 -9.04 -22.82
CA LEU A 408 29.18 -8.99 -21.51
C LEU A 408 30.66 -9.35 -21.56
N GLY A 409 31.18 -9.84 -22.71
CA GLY A 409 32.58 -10.28 -22.82
C GLY A 409 32.93 -11.26 -21.68
N ASN A 410 34.01 -12.02 -21.77
CA ASN A 410 34.47 -12.94 -20.73
C ASN A 410 34.57 -12.28 -19.33
N LEU A 411 33.47 -12.32 -18.55
CA LEU A 411 33.37 -11.77 -17.19
C LEU A 411 33.09 -12.90 -16.20
N PRO A 412 34.09 -13.67 -15.80
CA PRO A 412 33.93 -14.87 -14.93
C PRO A 412 33.35 -14.53 -13.55
N GLN A 413 33.29 -13.28 -13.15
CA GLN A 413 32.79 -12.85 -11.83
C GLN A 413 31.28 -12.61 -11.75
N ILE A 414 30.55 -12.68 -12.88
CA ILE A 414 29.09 -12.45 -12.93
C ILE A 414 28.32 -13.78 -12.97
N GLU A 415 28.93 -14.86 -13.47
CA GLU A 415 28.28 -16.15 -13.68
C GLU A 415 27.61 -16.75 -12.43
N ASP A 416 28.16 -16.50 -11.25
CA ASP A 416 27.59 -16.97 -9.98
C ASP A 416 26.66 -15.95 -9.29
N THR A 417 26.41 -14.79 -9.91
CA THR A 417 25.66 -13.69 -9.28
C THR A 417 24.41 -13.30 -10.07
N LEU A 418 24.42 -13.47 -11.39
CA LEU A 418 23.36 -13.09 -12.30
C LEU A 418 22.82 -14.30 -13.07
N TYR A 419 21.51 -14.52 -12.99
CA TYR A 419 20.81 -15.62 -13.65
C TYR A 419 19.67 -15.04 -14.51
N ILE A 420 19.54 -15.50 -15.75
CA ILE A 420 18.53 -14.99 -16.71
C ILE A 420 17.62 -16.14 -17.12
N TYR A 421 16.31 -15.89 -17.14
CA TYR A 421 15.26 -16.84 -17.49
C TYR A 421 14.26 -16.22 -18.44
N SER A 422 13.64 -17.02 -19.30
CA SER A 422 12.46 -16.66 -20.09
C SER A 422 11.15 -17.01 -19.36
N GLY A 423 11.13 -18.10 -18.61
CA GLY A 423 9.96 -18.57 -17.84
C GLY A 423 9.87 -17.97 -16.42
N LEU A 424 8.64 -17.64 -15.99
CA LEU A 424 8.42 -17.09 -14.66
C LEU A 424 8.62 -18.15 -13.55
N GLU A 425 8.07 -19.34 -13.73
CA GLU A 425 8.22 -20.44 -12.76
C GLU A 425 9.68 -20.82 -12.51
N PRO A 426 10.55 -21.08 -13.53
CA PRO A 426 11.96 -21.34 -13.31
C PRO A 426 12.71 -20.19 -12.61
N ALA A 427 12.36 -18.93 -12.91
CA ALA A 427 12.95 -17.78 -12.24
C ALA A 427 12.56 -17.71 -10.76
N ILE A 428 11.32 -18.01 -10.44
CA ILE A 428 10.81 -18.07 -9.06
C ILE A 428 11.45 -19.22 -8.29
N GLU A 429 11.51 -20.42 -8.88
CA GLU A 429 12.18 -21.58 -8.26
C GLU A 429 13.64 -21.27 -7.94
N ARG A 430 14.32 -20.57 -8.84
CA ARG A 430 15.71 -20.16 -8.61
C ARG A 430 15.84 -19.12 -7.50
N ALA A 431 14.94 -18.16 -7.45
CA ALA A 431 14.92 -17.16 -6.37
C ALA A 431 14.69 -17.81 -5.00
N ILE A 432 13.77 -18.79 -4.94
CA ILE A 432 13.48 -19.57 -3.74
C ILE A 432 14.69 -20.43 -3.32
N ALA A 433 15.40 -21.02 -4.28
CA ALA A 433 16.56 -21.84 -3.99
C ALA A 433 17.72 -21.06 -3.33
N PHE A 434 17.74 -19.74 -3.44
CA PHE A 434 18.69 -18.85 -2.77
C PHE A 434 18.14 -18.26 -1.46
N SER A 435 16.87 -18.42 -1.14
CA SER A 435 16.23 -17.90 0.06
C SER A 435 16.02 -19.00 1.11
#